data_6a25f53501186c9743c529a4def75044
#
_entry.id   6a25f53501186c9743c529a4def75044
#
_cell.length_a   1.000
_cell.length_b   1.000
_cell.length_c   1.000
_cell.angle_alpha   90.00
_cell.angle_beta   90.00
_cell.angle_gamma   90.00
#
_symmetry.space_group_name_H-M   'P 1'
#
loop_
_entity.id
_entity.type
_entity.pdbx_description
1 polymer ?
#
loop_
_entity_poly.entity_id
_entity_poly.type
_entity_poly.pdbx_seq_one_letter_code
_entity_poly.pdbx_strand_id
1 'polypeptide(L)'
;MKKILMLGTGGTIASEMTPEGLTPELTPTQLLRYVPAISELCRVDCISLFNIDSTNITPAHWVAVTRALREHYDDYDGFVISHGTDTMAYTAAALSYLVQGADKPIVLTGAQKPINYDSTDSKLNLTDAFLCACSEELAGVCIVFSGRVILGTRARKTCSKSFAAFSSINYPDLATLHDGRLLCYIRPEQSGAPRFYERLDEKVGLIKMVPGTDFELLEFMLARKDALVIECFGVGGLPSYSDDKLFEVVDRYTRQGKFLVMTTQVQNEGSDLSLYQVGHRLKGDPHVLEAFDMTTEAAFAKLMWILGQTREQEAVARLFYTPVAHDILYRG
;
A
#
# COMPACT_ATOMS: atom_id res chain seq x y z
N MET A 1 -17.04 -19.32 -17.25
CA MET A 1 -16.53 -17.95 -17.42
C MET A 1 -16.44 -17.34 -16.04
N LYS A 2 -15.30 -16.84 -15.62
CA LYS A 2 -15.09 -16.22 -14.30
C LYS A 2 -15.98 -15.00 -14.11
N LYS A 3 -16.39 -14.74 -12.87
CA LYS A 3 -17.21 -13.59 -12.48
C LYS A 3 -16.36 -12.61 -11.67
N ILE A 4 -16.14 -11.42 -12.18
CA ILE A 4 -15.25 -10.41 -11.58
C ILE A 4 -16.07 -9.21 -11.15
N LEU A 5 -15.78 -8.71 -9.93
CA LEU A 5 -16.33 -7.45 -9.44
C LEU A 5 -15.34 -6.32 -9.68
N MET A 6 -15.79 -5.29 -10.41
CA MET A 6 -15.02 -4.05 -10.53
C MET A 6 -15.52 -3.00 -9.54
N LEU A 7 -14.62 -2.56 -8.65
CA LEU A 7 -14.86 -1.46 -7.71
C LEU A 7 -14.22 -0.18 -8.25
N GLY A 8 -15.02 0.84 -8.52
CA GLY A 8 -14.55 2.15 -8.95
C GLY A 8 -14.30 3.08 -7.77
N THR A 9 -13.12 3.68 -7.71
CA THR A 9 -12.76 4.69 -6.71
C THR A 9 -12.42 6.05 -7.32
N GLY A 10 -12.45 6.18 -8.67
CA GLY A 10 -12.07 7.38 -9.39
C GLY A 10 -10.65 7.31 -9.96
N GLY A 11 -9.90 8.38 -9.78
CA GLY A 11 -8.53 8.52 -10.27
C GLY A 11 -8.42 8.93 -11.74
N THR A 12 -7.18 9.14 -12.22
CA THR A 12 -6.89 9.64 -13.57
C THR A 12 -7.46 8.77 -14.68
N ILE A 13 -7.51 7.45 -14.49
CA ILE A 13 -8.10 6.52 -15.46
C ILE A 13 -9.54 6.89 -15.81
N ALA A 14 -10.30 7.37 -14.80
CA ALA A 14 -11.70 7.77 -14.90
C ALA A 14 -11.89 9.28 -15.13
N SER A 15 -10.80 10.05 -15.34
CA SER A 15 -10.88 11.51 -15.43
C SER A 15 -11.17 11.98 -16.83
N GLU A 16 -11.87 13.10 -16.90
CA GLU A 16 -12.06 13.92 -18.11
C GLU A 16 -11.44 15.30 -17.92
N MET A 17 -11.09 15.95 -19.02
CA MET A 17 -10.54 17.31 -18.98
C MET A 17 -11.68 18.30 -18.80
N THR A 18 -11.66 19.03 -17.70
CA THR A 18 -12.55 20.16 -17.43
C THR A 18 -11.79 21.48 -17.52
N PRO A 19 -12.46 22.63 -17.55
CA PRO A 19 -11.79 23.94 -17.49
C PRO A 19 -10.91 24.13 -16.24
N GLU A 20 -11.17 23.37 -15.18
CA GLU A 20 -10.46 23.43 -13.90
C GLU A 20 -9.35 22.37 -13.79
N GLY A 21 -9.21 21.49 -14.80
CA GLY A 21 -8.24 20.40 -14.83
C GLY A 21 -8.87 19.01 -14.98
N LEU A 22 -8.08 17.97 -14.76
CA LEU A 22 -8.55 16.58 -14.81
C LEU A 22 -9.40 16.28 -13.56
N THR A 23 -10.65 15.84 -13.80
CA THR A 23 -11.59 15.46 -12.74
C THR A 23 -12.13 14.05 -13.01
N PRO A 24 -12.15 13.15 -12.02
CA PRO A 24 -12.77 11.83 -12.19
C PRO A 24 -14.27 11.98 -12.42
N GLU A 25 -14.77 11.51 -13.58
CA GLU A 25 -16.19 11.61 -13.95
C GLU A 25 -16.76 10.28 -14.46
N LEU A 26 -15.90 9.41 -15.04
CA LEU A 26 -16.35 8.16 -15.61
C LEU A 26 -16.63 7.11 -14.54
N THR A 27 -17.77 6.44 -14.67
CA THR A 27 -18.12 5.28 -13.86
C THR A 27 -17.34 4.03 -14.33
N PRO A 28 -17.19 2.99 -13.48
CA PRO A 28 -16.58 1.72 -13.90
C PRO A 28 -17.22 1.12 -15.15
N THR A 29 -18.55 1.17 -15.26
CA THR A 29 -19.29 0.68 -16.44
C THR A 29 -18.93 1.47 -17.70
N GLN A 30 -18.71 2.77 -17.59
CA GLN A 30 -18.27 3.59 -18.72
C GLN A 30 -16.82 3.28 -19.12
N LEU A 31 -15.92 3.02 -18.16
CA LEU A 31 -14.56 2.58 -18.44
C LEU A 31 -14.50 1.30 -19.26
N LEU A 32 -15.34 0.31 -18.95
CA LEU A 32 -15.40 -0.96 -19.69
C LEU A 32 -15.77 -0.79 -21.16
N ARG A 33 -16.52 0.26 -21.53
CA ARG A 33 -16.85 0.53 -22.94
C ARG A 33 -15.63 0.85 -23.81
N TYR A 34 -14.56 1.34 -23.20
CA TYR A 34 -13.29 1.60 -23.90
C TYR A 34 -12.45 0.35 -24.13
N VAL A 35 -12.78 -0.78 -23.46
CA VAL A 35 -12.06 -2.05 -23.54
C VAL A 35 -13.04 -3.21 -23.69
N PRO A 36 -13.78 -3.30 -24.83
CA PRO A 36 -14.83 -4.28 -25.02
C PRO A 36 -14.34 -5.73 -24.97
N ALA A 37 -13.07 -6.00 -25.27
CA ALA A 37 -12.47 -7.33 -25.19
C ALA A 37 -12.54 -7.97 -23.78
N ILE A 38 -12.71 -7.18 -22.72
CA ILE A 38 -12.88 -7.70 -21.35
C ILE A 38 -14.15 -8.60 -21.26
N SER A 39 -15.20 -8.29 -22.02
CA SER A 39 -16.41 -9.11 -22.04
C SER A 39 -16.22 -10.52 -22.61
N GLU A 40 -15.13 -10.74 -23.36
CA GLU A 40 -14.74 -12.06 -23.87
C GLU A 40 -13.94 -12.85 -22.80
N LEU A 41 -13.32 -12.17 -21.84
CA LEU A 41 -12.52 -12.78 -20.78
C LEU A 41 -13.39 -13.26 -19.61
N CYS A 42 -14.33 -12.42 -19.16
CA CYS A 42 -15.09 -12.67 -17.94
C CYS A 42 -16.43 -11.93 -17.92
N ARG A 43 -17.29 -12.32 -16.97
CA ARG A 43 -18.48 -11.52 -16.62
C ARG A 43 -18.08 -10.48 -15.59
N VAL A 44 -18.47 -9.22 -15.82
CA VAL A 44 -18.09 -8.11 -14.94
C VAL A 44 -19.35 -7.46 -14.40
N ASP A 45 -19.42 -7.40 -13.06
CA ASP A 45 -20.32 -6.50 -12.36
C ASP A 45 -19.52 -5.30 -11.83
N CYS A 46 -20.16 -4.13 -11.73
CA CYS A 46 -19.52 -2.88 -11.36
C CYS A 46 -20.20 -2.21 -10.17
N ILE A 47 -19.41 -1.74 -9.23
CA ILE A 47 -19.84 -0.87 -8.13
C ILE A 47 -18.97 0.40 -8.14
N SER A 48 -19.60 1.56 -8.16
CA SER A 48 -18.91 2.83 -7.92
C SER A 48 -18.97 3.13 -6.43
N LEU A 49 -17.84 2.93 -5.73
CA LEU A 49 -17.76 3.21 -4.29
C LEU A 49 -17.64 4.71 -4.04
N PHE A 50 -16.75 5.34 -4.77
CA PHE A 50 -16.53 6.80 -4.78
C PHE A 50 -15.92 7.20 -6.11
N ASN A 51 -15.86 8.48 -6.36
CA ASN A 51 -15.26 9.04 -7.58
C ASN A 51 -14.41 10.25 -7.22
N ILE A 52 -13.19 9.97 -6.71
CA ILE A 52 -12.31 10.99 -6.14
C ILE A 52 -10.90 10.91 -6.74
N ASP A 53 -10.18 12.03 -6.69
CA ASP A 53 -8.74 12.01 -6.88
C ASP A 53 -8.08 11.25 -5.71
N SER A 54 -7.08 10.42 -6.01
CA SER A 54 -6.44 9.59 -4.99
C SER A 54 -5.70 10.39 -3.91
N THR A 55 -5.36 11.64 -4.17
CA THR A 55 -4.82 12.56 -3.14
C THR A 55 -5.80 12.81 -2.00
N ASN A 56 -7.09 12.56 -2.21
CA ASN A 56 -8.15 12.67 -1.23
C ASN A 56 -8.52 11.36 -0.55
N ILE A 57 -7.81 10.26 -0.84
CA ILE A 57 -8.01 8.98 -0.15
C ILE A 57 -7.62 9.12 1.32
N THR A 58 -8.46 8.56 2.18
CA THR A 58 -8.27 8.50 3.63
C THR A 58 -8.39 7.06 4.13
N PRO A 59 -7.97 6.75 5.37
CA PRO A 59 -8.15 5.42 5.94
C PRO A 59 -9.61 4.93 5.94
N ALA A 60 -10.58 5.82 6.06
CA ALA A 60 -12.00 5.50 5.97
C ALA A 60 -12.38 4.91 4.59
N HIS A 61 -11.73 5.37 3.51
CA HIS A 61 -11.94 4.80 2.17
C HIS A 61 -11.36 3.39 2.05
N TRP A 62 -10.21 3.08 2.68
CA TRP A 62 -9.66 1.72 2.73
C TRP A 62 -10.61 0.75 3.43
N VAL A 63 -11.20 1.18 4.55
CA VAL A 63 -12.22 0.40 5.26
C VAL A 63 -13.47 0.20 4.40
N ALA A 64 -13.92 1.23 3.66
CA ALA A 64 -15.07 1.10 2.76
C ALA A 64 -14.82 0.09 1.62
N VAL A 65 -13.62 0.11 1.01
CA VAL A 65 -13.21 -0.91 0.02
C VAL A 65 -13.20 -2.30 0.64
N THR A 66 -12.62 -2.43 1.85
CA THR A 66 -12.56 -3.72 2.56
C THR A 66 -13.97 -4.29 2.84
N ARG A 67 -14.92 -3.44 3.23
CA ARG A 67 -16.32 -3.85 3.45
C ARG A 67 -16.96 -4.33 2.16
N ALA A 68 -16.80 -3.61 1.06
CA ALA A 68 -17.31 -4.03 -0.23
C ALA A 68 -16.71 -5.36 -0.69
N LEU A 69 -15.39 -5.56 -0.49
CA LEU A 69 -14.75 -6.84 -0.77
C LEU A 69 -15.35 -7.96 0.09
N ARG A 70 -15.50 -7.76 1.41
CA ARG A 70 -16.08 -8.76 2.32
C ARG A 70 -17.52 -9.12 1.95
N GLU A 71 -18.35 -8.12 1.67
CA GLU A 71 -19.77 -8.30 1.33
C GLU A 71 -19.98 -9.12 0.05
N HIS A 72 -19.02 -9.04 -0.88
CA HIS A 72 -19.11 -9.69 -2.18
C HIS A 72 -18.10 -10.82 -2.39
N TYR A 73 -17.32 -11.17 -1.35
CA TYR A 73 -16.18 -12.08 -1.52
C TYR A 73 -16.58 -13.43 -2.10
N ASP A 74 -17.67 -14.02 -1.60
CA ASP A 74 -18.12 -15.35 -2.00
C ASP A 74 -18.81 -15.38 -3.36
N ASP A 75 -19.32 -14.24 -3.84
CA ASP A 75 -20.12 -14.14 -5.07
C ASP A 75 -19.25 -13.98 -6.34
N TYR A 76 -17.94 -13.69 -6.20
CA TYR A 76 -17.04 -13.40 -7.31
C TYR A 76 -15.75 -14.22 -7.24
N ASP A 77 -15.15 -14.48 -8.41
CA ASP A 77 -13.88 -15.21 -8.54
C ASP A 77 -12.64 -14.33 -8.37
N GLY A 78 -12.78 -13.02 -8.47
CA GLY A 78 -11.71 -12.04 -8.32
C GLY A 78 -12.24 -10.61 -8.36
N PHE A 79 -11.36 -9.65 -8.07
CA PHE A 79 -11.71 -8.25 -7.90
C PHE A 79 -10.75 -7.35 -8.66
N VAL A 80 -11.27 -6.31 -9.31
CA VAL A 80 -10.50 -5.22 -9.93
C VAL A 80 -10.91 -3.91 -9.27
N ILE A 81 -9.93 -3.15 -8.78
CA ILE A 81 -10.15 -1.84 -8.15
C ILE A 81 -9.48 -0.79 -9.04
N SER A 82 -10.28 0.05 -9.72
CA SER A 82 -9.73 1.21 -10.42
C SER A 82 -9.46 2.34 -9.43
N HIS A 83 -8.22 2.85 -9.44
CA HIS A 83 -7.71 3.76 -8.42
C HIS A 83 -6.77 4.82 -9.03
N GLY A 84 -6.71 6.00 -8.45
CA GLY A 84 -5.72 7.00 -8.82
C GLY A 84 -4.31 6.59 -8.37
N THR A 85 -3.29 6.94 -9.17
CA THR A 85 -1.94 6.39 -9.01
C THR A 85 -1.17 6.92 -7.80
N ASP A 86 -1.49 8.14 -7.29
CA ASP A 86 -0.65 8.81 -6.29
C ASP A 86 -0.63 8.12 -4.93
N THR A 87 -1.74 7.53 -4.51
CA THR A 87 -1.85 6.81 -3.24
C THR A 87 -2.17 5.32 -3.41
N MET A 88 -2.10 4.80 -4.64
CA MET A 88 -2.41 3.38 -4.91
C MET A 88 -1.54 2.42 -4.10
N ALA A 89 -0.24 2.72 -3.93
CA ALA A 89 0.67 1.89 -3.14
C ALA A 89 0.26 1.84 -1.66
N TYR A 90 -0.18 2.96 -1.07
CA TYR A 90 -0.73 3.00 0.28
C TYR A 90 -2.01 2.19 0.40
N THR A 91 -2.91 2.32 -0.57
CA THR A 91 -4.17 1.56 -0.60
C THR A 91 -3.91 0.07 -0.75
N ALA A 92 -2.98 -0.35 -1.63
CA ALA A 92 -2.63 -1.76 -1.81
C ALA A 92 -1.99 -2.35 -0.55
N ALA A 93 -1.09 -1.62 0.11
CA ALA A 93 -0.51 -2.00 1.39
C ALA A 93 -1.60 -2.13 2.48
N ALA A 94 -2.47 -1.12 2.63
CA ALA A 94 -3.55 -1.14 3.61
C ALA A 94 -4.51 -2.32 3.40
N LEU A 95 -4.94 -2.57 2.16
CA LEU A 95 -5.80 -3.71 1.83
C LEU A 95 -5.12 -5.04 2.10
N SER A 96 -3.80 -5.16 1.94
CA SER A 96 -3.04 -6.37 2.28
C SER A 96 -3.13 -6.71 3.78
N TYR A 97 -3.23 -5.71 4.66
CA TYR A 97 -3.43 -5.91 6.09
C TYR A 97 -4.89 -6.04 6.49
N LEU A 98 -5.78 -5.38 5.78
CA LEU A 98 -7.22 -5.43 6.05
C LEU A 98 -7.89 -6.70 5.49
N VAL A 99 -7.31 -7.32 4.45
CA VAL A 99 -7.80 -8.56 3.83
C VAL A 99 -6.68 -9.58 3.80
N GLN A 100 -6.47 -10.29 4.89
CA GLN A 100 -5.39 -11.27 5.02
C GLN A 100 -5.83 -12.66 4.59
N GLY A 101 -4.93 -13.36 3.91
CA GLY A 101 -5.18 -14.74 3.49
C GLY A 101 -6.23 -14.88 2.39
N ALA A 102 -6.43 -13.83 1.58
CA ALA A 102 -7.30 -13.90 0.43
C ALA A 102 -6.79 -14.94 -0.58
N ASP A 103 -7.64 -15.88 -0.94
CA ASP A 103 -7.41 -16.94 -1.92
C ASP A 103 -7.81 -16.53 -3.35
N LYS A 104 -8.40 -15.35 -3.50
CA LYS A 104 -8.79 -14.73 -4.78
C LYS A 104 -7.94 -13.52 -5.09
N PRO A 105 -7.68 -13.22 -6.38
CA PRO A 105 -6.97 -12.01 -6.77
C PRO A 105 -7.76 -10.74 -6.43
N ILE A 106 -7.10 -9.79 -5.77
CA ILE A 106 -7.60 -8.43 -5.51
C ILE A 106 -6.63 -7.47 -6.19
N VAL A 107 -6.98 -7.04 -7.39
CA VAL A 107 -6.10 -6.32 -8.31
C VAL A 107 -6.41 -4.83 -8.29
N LEU A 108 -5.44 -4.01 -7.86
CA LEU A 108 -5.51 -2.56 -8.04
C LEU A 108 -4.87 -2.18 -9.38
N THR A 109 -5.51 -1.27 -10.09
CA THR A 109 -4.97 -0.68 -11.31
C THR A 109 -5.43 0.75 -11.50
N GLY A 110 -4.84 1.45 -12.44
CA GLY A 110 -5.14 2.83 -12.76
C GLY A 110 -4.38 3.26 -14.01
N ALA A 111 -4.20 4.55 -14.18
CA ALA A 111 -3.45 5.06 -15.31
C ALA A 111 -2.79 6.42 -15.03
N GLN A 112 -1.71 6.70 -15.76
CA GLN A 112 -1.08 8.01 -15.79
C GLN A 112 -1.85 9.01 -16.68
N LYS A 113 -2.64 8.48 -17.63
CA LYS A 113 -3.47 9.31 -18.53
C LYS A 113 -4.90 8.79 -18.60
N PRO A 114 -5.89 9.69 -18.81
CA PRO A 114 -7.29 9.32 -18.97
C PRO A 114 -7.52 8.30 -20.10
N ILE A 115 -8.54 7.46 -19.94
CA ILE A 115 -8.83 6.36 -20.87
C ILE A 115 -9.29 6.84 -22.25
N ASN A 116 -9.84 8.03 -22.34
CA ASN A 116 -10.33 8.68 -23.58
C ASN A 116 -9.25 9.40 -24.39
N TYR A 117 -7.98 9.39 -23.93
CA TYR A 117 -6.85 9.97 -24.67
C TYR A 117 -6.34 9.00 -25.74
N ASP A 118 -5.86 9.53 -26.87
CA ASP A 118 -5.28 8.72 -27.94
C ASP A 118 -4.04 7.94 -27.48
N SER A 119 -3.15 8.62 -26.75
CA SER A 119 -1.98 8.00 -26.13
C SER A 119 -2.22 7.83 -24.64
N THR A 120 -2.64 6.65 -24.23
CA THR A 120 -2.95 6.31 -22.85
C THR A 120 -2.44 4.91 -22.49
N ASP A 121 -2.07 4.74 -21.22
CA ASP A 121 -1.76 3.44 -20.58
C ASP A 121 -3.01 2.74 -20.02
N SER A 122 -4.13 3.45 -19.95
CA SER A 122 -5.36 2.99 -19.29
C SER A 122 -5.91 1.68 -19.84
N LYS A 123 -5.98 1.55 -21.17
CA LYS A 123 -6.61 0.40 -21.82
C LYS A 123 -5.83 -0.89 -21.57
N LEU A 124 -4.49 -0.80 -21.66
CA LEU A 124 -3.61 -1.93 -21.39
C LEU A 124 -3.66 -2.31 -19.91
N ASN A 125 -3.49 -1.34 -19.00
CA ASN A 125 -3.52 -1.59 -17.57
C ASN A 125 -4.84 -2.22 -17.12
N LEU A 126 -5.97 -1.77 -17.68
CA LEU A 126 -7.28 -2.32 -17.35
C LEU A 126 -7.44 -3.75 -17.88
N THR A 127 -7.03 -4.02 -19.12
CA THR A 127 -7.05 -5.38 -19.69
C THR A 127 -6.20 -6.34 -18.88
N ASP A 128 -4.97 -5.94 -18.56
CA ASP A 128 -4.02 -6.71 -17.77
C ASP A 128 -4.56 -7.00 -16.36
N ALA A 129 -5.23 -6.03 -15.75
CA ALA A 129 -5.85 -6.21 -14.43
C ALA A 129 -6.96 -7.27 -14.46
N PHE A 130 -7.80 -7.30 -15.51
CA PHE A 130 -8.82 -8.32 -15.64
C PHE A 130 -8.25 -9.70 -15.98
N LEU A 131 -7.19 -9.78 -16.78
CA LEU A 131 -6.45 -11.03 -16.99
C LEU A 131 -5.93 -11.60 -15.67
N CYS A 132 -5.33 -10.75 -14.84
CA CYS A 132 -4.84 -11.14 -13.52
C CYS A 132 -5.98 -11.54 -12.57
N ALA A 133 -7.09 -10.80 -12.56
CA ALA A 133 -8.25 -11.11 -11.72
C ALA A 133 -8.93 -12.43 -12.09
N CYS A 134 -8.80 -12.87 -13.34
CA CYS A 134 -9.28 -14.16 -13.82
C CYS A 134 -8.33 -15.33 -13.58
N SER A 135 -7.09 -15.05 -13.16
CA SER A 135 -6.05 -16.08 -12.99
C SER A 135 -6.27 -16.92 -11.74
N GLU A 136 -5.99 -18.23 -11.84
CA GLU A 136 -5.91 -19.16 -10.70
C GLU A 136 -4.49 -19.24 -10.12
N GLU A 137 -3.53 -18.55 -10.75
CA GLU A 137 -2.13 -18.51 -10.31
C GLU A 137 -1.83 -17.33 -9.39
N LEU A 138 -2.78 -16.40 -9.23
CA LEU A 138 -2.65 -15.22 -8.38
C LEU A 138 -3.69 -15.24 -7.26
N ALA A 139 -3.33 -14.69 -6.12
CA ALA A 139 -4.22 -14.48 -4.98
C ALA A 139 -3.72 -13.30 -4.13
N GLY A 140 -4.58 -12.78 -3.25
CA GLY A 140 -4.26 -11.64 -2.40
C GLY A 140 -4.22 -10.32 -3.17
N VAL A 141 -3.67 -9.30 -2.52
CA VAL A 141 -3.66 -7.92 -3.03
C VAL A 141 -2.41 -7.67 -3.87
N CYS A 142 -2.61 -7.21 -5.10
CA CYS A 142 -1.52 -6.80 -5.99
C CYS A 142 -1.86 -5.54 -6.78
N ILE A 143 -0.85 -4.86 -7.28
CA ILE A 143 -0.96 -3.80 -8.27
C ILE A 143 -0.57 -4.37 -9.64
N VAL A 144 -1.43 -4.15 -10.64
CA VAL A 144 -1.15 -4.47 -12.04
C VAL A 144 -0.99 -3.16 -12.80
N PHE A 145 0.22 -2.93 -13.31
CA PHE A 145 0.55 -1.67 -13.96
C PHE A 145 1.71 -1.85 -14.95
N SER A 146 1.53 -1.38 -16.19
CA SER A 146 2.55 -1.46 -17.25
C SER A 146 3.11 -2.87 -17.46
N GLY A 147 2.22 -3.89 -17.52
CA GLY A 147 2.58 -5.29 -17.75
C GLY A 147 3.26 -5.99 -16.56
N ARG A 148 3.28 -5.38 -15.37
CA ARG A 148 3.88 -5.93 -14.15
C ARG A 148 2.83 -6.21 -13.10
N VAL A 149 2.99 -7.31 -12.38
CA VAL A 149 2.16 -7.68 -11.22
C VAL A 149 3.01 -7.55 -9.96
N ILE A 150 2.70 -6.56 -9.14
CA ILE A 150 3.49 -6.18 -7.98
C ILE A 150 2.69 -6.48 -6.72
N LEU A 151 3.32 -7.15 -5.76
CA LEU A 151 2.71 -7.44 -4.46
C LEU A 151 2.31 -6.15 -3.72
N GLY A 152 1.11 -6.09 -3.16
CA GLY A 152 0.56 -4.88 -2.57
C GLY A 152 1.41 -4.25 -1.46
N THR A 153 2.08 -5.07 -0.65
CA THR A 153 2.99 -4.62 0.41
C THR A 153 4.35 -4.16 -0.07
N ARG A 154 4.69 -4.47 -1.34
CA ARG A 154 6.00 -4.20 -1.94
C ARG A 154 5.97 -3.11 -3.01
N ALA A 155 4.78 -2.63 -3.33
CA ALA A 155 4.60 -1.63 -4.36
C ALA A 155 4.99 -0.23 -3.87
N ARG A 156 5.66 0.53 -4.74
CA ARG A 156 5.94 1.95 -4.58
C ARG A 156 5.80 2.69 -5.91
N LYS A 157 5.19 3.88 -5.89
CA LYS A 157 5.18 4.77 -7.05
C LYS A 157 6.56 5.44 -7.18
N THR A 158 7.34 5.02 -8.17
CA THR A 158 8.73 5.47 -8.37
C THR A 158 8.89 6.47 -9.50
N CYS A 159 7.89 6.60 -10.37
CA CYS A 159 7.88 7.59 -11.45
C CYS A 159 6.57 8.37 -11.45
N SER A 160 6.67 9.70 -11.55
CA SER A 160 5.50 10.59 -11.54
C SER A 160 4.82 10.77 -12.90
N LYS A 161 5.52 10.47 -14.01
CA LYS A 161 5.04 10.74 -15.38
C LYS A 161 5.08 9.53 -16.30
N SER A 162 6.07 8.65 -16.15
CA SER A 162 6.25 7.45 -16.98
C SER A 162 5.09 6.48 -16.80
N PHE A 163 4.74 5.74 -17.87
CA PHE A 163 3.74 4.67 -17.79
C PHE A 163 4.21 3.52 -16.87
N ALA A 164 5.52 3.24 -16.80
CA ALA A 164 6.08 2.34 -15.79
C ALA A 164 6.22 3.08 -14.46
N ALA A 165 5.08 3.40 -13.81
CA ALA A 165 5.03 4.28 -12.64
C ALA A 165 5.37 3.57 -11.32
N PHE A 166 5.21 2.25 -11.23
CA PHE A 166 5.38 1.48 -10.01
C PHE A 166 6.55 0.51 -10.11
N SER A 167 7.20 0.29 -8.97
CA SER A 167 8.25 -0.72 -8.79
C SER A 167 7.96 -1.61 -7.60
N SER A 168 8.39 -2.87 -7.68
CA SER A 168 8.46 -3.76 -6.54
C SER A 168 9.74 -3.48 -5.76
N ILE A 169 9.63 -3.23 -4.47
CA ILE A 169 10.74 -2.84 -3.61
C ILE A 169 11.16 -4.03 -2.76
N ASN A 170 12.44 -4.37 -2.82
CA ASN A 170 13.07 -5.48 -2.06
C ASN A 170 12.38 -6.84 -2.26
N TYR A 171 11.59 -6.99 -3.33
CA TYR A 171 10.87 -8.21 -3.66
C TYR A 171 10.69 -8.29 -5.19
N PRO A 172 10.77 -9.49 -5.82
CA PRO A 172 10.52 -9.61 -7.25
C PRO A 172 9.05 -9.34 -7.59
N ASP A 173 8.79 -9.04 -8.87
CA ASP A 173 7.41 -9.03 -9.37
C ASP A 173 6.80 -10.43 -9.22
N LEU A 174 5.51 -10.51 -8.92
CA LEU A 174 4.80 -11.78 -8.86
C LEU A 174 4.67 -12.42 -10.24
N ALA A 175 4.45 -11.59 -11.25
CA ALA A 175 4.25 -11.99 -12.63
C ALA A 175 4.52 -10.83 -13.58
N THR A 176 4.60 -11.13 -14.87
CA THR A 176 4.56 -10.14 -15.96
C THR A 176 3.51 -10.53 -17.00
N LEU A 177 3.03 -9.54 -17.75
CA LEU A 177 2.10 -9.73 -18.85
C LEU A 177 2.75 -9.30 -20.16
N HIS A 178 2.73 -10.18 -21.13
CA HIS A 178 3.21 -9.93 -22.49
C HIS A 178 2.22 -10.53 -23.50
N ASP A 179 1.81 -9.76 -24.47
CA ASP A 179 0.89 -10.18 -25.55
C ASP A 179 -0.37 -10.88 -25.00
N GLY A 180 -0.98 -10.33 -23.94
CA GLY A 180 -2.18 -10.87 -23.32
C GLY A 180 -1.97 -12.18 -22.55
N ARG A 181 -0.72 -12.53 -22.22
CA ARG A 181 -0.38 -13.73 -21.46
C ARG A 181 0.27 -13.38 -20.14
N LEU A 182 -0.22 -14.00 -19.07
CA LEU A 182 0.37 -13.92 -17.74
C LEU A 182 1.52 -14.94 -17.62
N LEU A 183 2.68 -14.47 -17.19
CA LEU A 183 3.83 -15.29 -16.82
C LEU A 183 4.03 -15.15 -15.32
N CYS A 184 3.53 -16.11 -14.55
CA CYS A 184 3.60 -16.13 -13.10
C CYS A 184 4.94 -16.69 -12.64
N TYR A 185 5.69 -15.93 -11.83
CA TYR A 185 6.98 -16.31 -11.24
C TYR A 185 6.83 -16.79 -9.80
N ILE A 186 5.93 -16.17 -9.05
CA ILE A 186 5.69 -16.45 -7.65
C ILE A 186 4.20 -16.71 -7.46
N ARG A 187 3.88 -17.95 -7.13
CA ARG A 187 2.51 -18.34 -6.77
C ARG A 187 2.29 -18.05 -5.29
N PRO A 188 1.17 -17.42 -4.93
CA PRO A 188 0.84 -17.21 -3.53
C PRO A 188 0.62 -18.54 -2.82
N GLU A 189 1.08 -18.61 -1.58
CA GLU A 189 0.72 -19.72 -0.71
C GLU A 189 -0.77 -19.68 -0.42
N GLN A 190 -1.47 -20.78 -0.63
CA GLN A 190 -2.90 -20.89 -0.27
C GLN A 190 -3.00 -20.87 1.26
N SER A 191 -3.51 -19.80 1.80
CA SER A 191 -3.73 -19.66 3.23
C SER A 191 -5.23 -19.64 3.49
N GLY A 192 -5.78 -20.66 4.07
CA GLY A 192 -7.09 -20.78 4.71
C GLY A 192 -8.21 -19.80 4.27
N ALA A 193 -9.22 -19.62 5.09
CA ALA A 193 -10.27 -18.64 4.83
C ALA A 193 -9.76 -17.20 5.04
N PRO A 194 -10.17 -16.25 4.17
CA PRO A 194 -9.76 -14.85 4.28
C PRO A 194 -10.25 -14.23 5.60
N ARG A 195 -9.44 -13.35 6.16
CA ARG A 195 -9.78 -12.58 7.37
C ARG A 195 -9.89 -11.11 7.01
N PHE A 196 -11.01 -10.50 7.36
CA PHE A 196 -11.30 -9.10 7.12
C PHE A 196 -11.23 -8.29 8.40
N TYR A 197 -10.48 -7.19 8.36
CA TYR A 197 -10.34 -6.23 9.45
C TYR A 197 -10.91 -4.88 9.02
N GLU A 198 -11.60 -4.19 9.93
CA GLU A 198 -12.24 -2.90 9.62
C GLU A 198 -11.80 -1.79 10.57
N ARG A 199 -10.79 -2.04 11.39
CA ARG A 199 -10.29 -1.06 12.37
C ARG A 199 -8.87 -0.67 12.01
N LEU A 200 -8.67 0.64 11.94
CA LEU A 200 -7.37 1.28 11.78
C LEU A 200 -7.25 2.37 12.84
N ASP A 201 -6.04 2.60 13.32
CA ASP A 201 -5.74 3.79 14.12
C ASP A 201 -5.25 4.92 13.20
N GLU A 202 -6.04 5.99 13.09
CA GLU A 202 -5.69 7.15 12.27
C GLU A 202 -4.71 8.12 12.95
N LYS A 203 -4.36 7.85 14.22
CA LYS A 203 -3.38 8.65 14.96
C LYS A 203 -1.95 8.15 14.76
N VAL A 204 -1.67 7.55 13.61
CA VAL A 204 -0.32 7.27 13.13
C VAL A 204 0.14 8.44 12.25
N GLY A 205 1.39 8.87 12.41
CA GLY A 205 2.02 9.90 11.58
C GLY A 205 3.24 9.36 10.85
N LEU A 206 3.71 10.12 9.87
CA LEU A 206 4.95 9.86 9.14
C LEU A 206 5.78 11.14 9.15
N ILE A 207 7.06 11.01 9.46
CA ILE A 207 8.04 12.11 9.36
C ILE A 207 9.26 11.65 8.58
N LYS A 208 9.68 12.48 7.63
CA LYS A 208 10.93 12.31 6.90
C LYS A 208 11.99 13.22 7.53
N MET A 209 13.09 12.62 7.96
CA MET A 209 14.24 13.38 8.48
C MET A 209 14.96 14.11 7.35
N VAL A 210 15.29 15.35 7.57
CA VAL A 210 16.12 16.17 6.67
C VAL A 210 17.29 16.76 7.44
N PRO A 211 18.41 17.15 6.80
CA PRO A 211 19.48 17.84 7.47
C PRO A 211 18.97 19.10 8.18
N GLY A 212 19.26 19.23 9.49
CA GLY A 212 18.75 20.31 10.31
C GLY A 212 17.34 20.10 10.85
N THR A 213 16.78 18.88 10.78
CA THR A 213 15.45 18.59 11.39
C THR A 213 15.47 18.99 12.87
N ASP A 214 14.53 19.87 13.25
CA ASP A 214 14.31 20.23 14.63
C ASP A 214 13.50 19.15 15.36
N PHE A 215 14.00 18.67 16.49
CA PHE A 215 13.31 17.69 17.31
C PHE A 215 12.02 18.21 17.97
N GLU A 216 11.80 19.52 17.99
CA GLU A 216 10.51 20.09 18.39
C GLU A 216 9.37 19.67 17.43
N LEU A 217 9.69 19.48 16.14
CA LEU A 217 8.72 18.94 15.18
C LEU A 217 8.34 17.49 15.53
N LEU A 218 9.32 16.66 15.89
CA LEU A 218 9.09 15.29 16.34
C LEU A 218 8.22 15.29 17.61
N GLU A 219 8.56 16.13 18.58
CA GLU A 219 7.79 16.30 19.81
C GLU A 219 6.36 16.77 19.55
N PHE A 220 6.19 17.77 18.67
CA PHE A 220 4.87 18.26 18.26
C PHE A 220 4.00 17.17 17.67
N MET A 221 4.56 16.31 16.80
CA MET A 221 3.85 15.18 16.21
C MET A 221 3.50 14.12 17.26
N LEU A 222 4.46 13.74 18.10
CA LEU A 222 4.27 12.74 19.16
C LEU A 222 3.25 13.22 20.22
N ALA A 223 3.15 14.51 20.47
CA ALA A 223 2.10 15.04 21.36
C ALA A 223 0.68 14.80 20.83
N ARG A 224 0.49 14.64 19.52
CA ARG A 224 -0.81 14.52 18.84
C ARG A 224 -1.10 13.17 18.22
N LYS A 225 -0.06 12.38 17.97
CA LYS A 225 -0.16 11.05 17.38
C LYS A 225 0.11 9.98 18.43
N ASP A 226 -0.43 8.81 18.22
CA ASP A 226 -0.20 7.65 19.09
C ASP A 226 1.02 6.84 18.63
N ALA A 227 1.40 6.99 17.36
CA ALA A 227 2.63 6.42 16.81
C ALA A 227 3.18 7.23 15.63
N LEU A 228 4.47 7.09 15.36
CA LEU A 228 5.13 7.68 14.20
C LEU A 228 5.97 6.64 13.45
N VAL A 229 5.92 6.73 12.12
CA VAL A 229 6.92 6.15 11.23
C VAL A 229 7.94 7.22 10.92
N ILE A 230 9.24 6.92 11.10
CA ILE A 230 10.34 7.87 10.90
C ILE A 230 11.22 7.37 9.76
N GLU A 231 11.24 8.11 8.65
CA GLU A 231 12.16 7.88 7.54
C GLU A 231 13.54 8.45 7.88
N CYS A 232 14.45 7.58 8.32
CA CYS A 232 15.82 7.88 8.71
C CYS A 232 16.76 8.03 7.50
N PHE A 233 17.98 8.51 7.72
CA PHE A 233 19.02 8.58 6.70
C PHE A 233 19.70 7.23 6.49
N GLY A 234 20.08 6.93 5.24
CA GLY A 234 20.84 5.73 4.92
C GLY A 234 20.19 4.48 5.51
N VAL A 235 20.94 3.66 6.19
CA VAL A 235 20.45 2.41 6.80
C VAL A 235 19.74 2.59 8.15
N GLY A 236 19.40 3.82 8.55
CA GLY A 236 18.73 4.10 9.83
C GLY A 236 19.41 5.16 10.65
N GLY A 237 20.32 5.96 10.05
CA GLY A 237 21.00 7.07 10.72
C GLY A 237 20.04 8.18 11.13
N LEU A 238 20.25 8.70 12.35
CA LEU A 238 19.55 9.84 12.90
C LEU A 238 20.56 10.92 13.33
N PRO A 239 20.17 12.21 13.29
CA PRO A 239 21.07 13.27 13.73
C PRO A 239 21.37 13.17 15.23
N SER A 240 22.63 13.41 15.61
CA SER A 240 23.08 13.40 17.01
C SER A 240 23.67 14.74 17.45
N TYR A 241 23.44 15.82 16.66
CA TYR A 241 24.04 17.14 16.89
C TYR A 241 23.39 17.94 18.04
N SER A 242 22.26 17.47 18.58
CA SER A 242 21.54 18.13 19.67
C SER A 242 21.70 17.37 20.99
N ASP A 243 22.88 16.85 21.27
CA ASP A 243 23.16 16.05 22.46
C ASP A 243 22.14 14.93 22.66
N ASP A 244 21.54 14.78 23.83
CA ASP A 244 20.55 13.73 24.12
C ASP A 244 19.10 14.11 23.79
N LYS A 245 18.83 15.28 23.18
CA LYS A 245 17.45 15.78 22.96
C LYS A 245 16.56 14.77 22.21
N LEU A 246 17.08 14.09 21.18
CA LEU A 246 16.34 13.03 20.49
C LEU A 246 15.88 11.94 21.45
N PHE A 247 16.80 11.44 22.27
CA PHE A 247 16.53 10.37 23.23
C PHE A 247 15.58 10.81 24.34
N GLU A 248 15.68 12.06 24.81
CA GLU A 248 14.74 12.61 25.79
C GLU A 248 13.32 12.67 25.25
N VAL A 249 13.15 13.06 23.97
CA VAL A 249 11.85 13.06 23.31
C VAL A 249 11.34 11.64 23.14
N VAL A 250 12.14 10.72 22.64
CA VAL A 250 11.76 9.32 22.46
C VAL A 250 11.37 8.71 23.80
N ASP A 251 12.24 8.75 24.82
CA ASP A 251 12.00 8.20 26.16
C ASP A 251 10.71 8.75 26.80
N ARG A 252 10.45 10.05 26.62
CA ARG A 252 9.26 10.69 27.18
C ARG A 252 7.98 10.10 26.61
N TYR A 253 7.93 9.86 25.29
CA TYR A 253 6.71 9.44 24.63
C TYR A 253 6.55 7.91 24.58
N THR A 254 7.63 7.14 24.55
CA THR A 254 7.56 5.67 24.69
C THR A 254 7.08 5.26 26.08
N ARG A 255 7.51 5.96 27.15
CA ARG A 255 6.95 5.79 28.50
C ARG A 255 5.46 6.10 28.62
N GLN A 256 4.90 6.86 27.68
CA GLN A 256 3.45 7.10 27.57
C GLN A 256 2.74 6.02 26.72
N GLY A 257 3.46 4.98 26.29
CA GLY A 257 2.92 3.89 25.47
C GLY A 257 2.82 4.21 23.98
N LYS A 258 3.52 5.24 23.47
CA LYS A 258 3.56 5.57 22.05
C LYS A 258 4.62 4.78 21.31
N PHE A 259 4.32 4.40 20.08
CA PHE A 259 5.20 3.59 19.26
C PHE A 259 5.94 4.42 18.21
N LEU A 260 7.19 4.03 17.94
CA LEU A 260 8.01 4.56 16.86
C LEU A 260 8.41 3.41 15.93
N VAL A 261 8.26 3.60 14.65
CA VAL A 261 8.77 2.68 13.63
C VAL A 261 9.86 3.38 12.85
N MET A 262 11.08 2.87 12.95
CA MET A 262 12.22 3.37 12.20
C MET A 262 12.28 2.67 10.85
N THR A 263 12.35 3.46 9.78
CA THR A 263 12.55 3.01 8.41
C THR A 263 13.60 3.87 7.72
N THR A 264 13.86 3.64 6.44
CA THR A 264 14.83 4.42 5.68
C THR A 264 14.17 5.21 4.55
N GLN A 265 14.78 6.36 4.22
CA GLN A 265 14.45 7.14 3.01
C GLN A 265 14.97 6.48 1.73
N VAL A 266 15.94 5.57 1.87
CA VAL A 266 16.54 4.87 0.75
C VAL A 266 15.59 3.76 0.31
N GLN A 267 15.31 3.75 -0.98
CA GLN A 267 14.22 2.93 -1.53
C GLN A 267 14.50 1.43 -1.46
N ASN A 268 15.75 1.02 -1.60
CA ASN A 268 16.16 -0.38 -1.65
C ASN A 268 17.05 -0.74 -0.46
N GLU A 269 17.15 -2.05 -0.17
CA GLU A 269 17.98 -2.70 0.84
C GLU A 269 17.45 -2.59 2.28
N GLY A 270 16.69 -1.54 2.60
CA GLY A 270 16.06 -1.41 3.92
C GLY A 270 16.95 -0.77 4.98
N SER A 271 16.55 -0.89 6.25
CA SER A 271 17.24 -0.34 7.42
C SER A 271 17.95 -1.41 8.23
N ASP A 272 18.99 -0.97 8.98
CA ASP A 272 19.68 -1.71 10.03
C ASP A 272 20.12 -0.74 11.11
N LEU A 273 19.32 -0.61 12.16
CA LEU A 273 19.60 0.26 13.28
C LEU A 273 20.82 -0.16 14.12
N SER A 274 21.27 -1.41 13.97
CA SER A 274 22.40 -1.92 14.75
C SER A 274 23.75 -1.35 14.30
N LEU A 275 23.83 -0.76 13.10
CA LEU A 275 25.09 -0.26 12.53
C LEU A 275 25.56 1.07 13.14
N TYR A 276 24.67 1.88 13.67
CA TYR A 276 25.02 3.17 14.25
C TYR A 276 24.72 3.25 15.75
N GLN A 277 25.56 3.95 16.48
CA GLN A 277 25.43 4.12 17.93
C GLN A 277 24.04 4.66 18.34
N VAL A 278 23.51 5.62 17.61
CA VAL A 278 22.19 6.20 17.85
C VAL A 278 21.08 5.15 17.68
N GLY A 279 21.12 4.39 16.60
CA GLY A 279 20.13 3.32 16.34
C GLY A 279 20.25 2.20 17.38
N HIS A 280 21.45 1.81 17.74
CA HIS A 280 21.69 0.77 18.75
C HIS A 280 21.09 1.16 20.12
N ARG A 281 21.19 2.43 20.51
CA ARG A 281 20.58 2.94 21.75
C ARG A 281 19.03 2.89 21.68
N LEU A 282 18.44 3.24 20.54
CA LEU A 282 16.99 3.21 20.32
C LEU A 282 16.42 1.78 20.29
N LYS A 283 17.16 0.83 19.73
CA LYS A 283 16.76 -0.60 19.62
C LYS A 283 16.52 -1.26 20.99
N GLY A 284 17.02 -0.67 22.08
CA GLY A 284 16.77 -1.14 23.45
C GLY A 284 15.37 -0.80 24.00
N ASP A 285 14.64 0.11 23.37
CA ASP A 285 13.29 0.48 23.80
C ASP A 285 12.25 -0.40 23.10
N PRO A 286 11.41 -1.12 23.84
CA PRO A 286 10.43 -2.05 23.27
C PRO A 286 9.28 -1.38 22.50
N HIS A 287 9.13 -0.06 22.60
CA HIS A 287 8.19 0.73 21.79
C HIS A 287 8.82 1.26 20.49
N VAL A 288 10.12 1.02 20.29
CA VAL A 288 10.82 1.37 19.05
C VAL A 288 10.96 0.12 18.19
N LEU A 289 10.28 0.12 17.06
CA LEU A 289 10.26 -0.98 16.10
C LEU A 289 11.11 -0.61 14.88
N GLU A 290 11.67 -1.59 14.21
CA GLU A 290 12.43 -1.41 12.98
C GLU A 290 11.69 -2.02 11.79
N ALA A 291 11.55 -1.26 10.70
CA ALA A 291 10.84 -1.72 9.51
C ALA A 291 11.69 -2.62 8.59
N PHE A 292 13.01 -2.67 8.79
CA PHE A 292 13.94 -3.45 7.97
C PHE A 292 13.74 -3.19 6.47
N ASP A 293 13.39 -4.23 5.70
CA ASP A 293 13.22 -4.18 4.25
C ASP A 293 11.80 -3.82 3.78
N MET A 294 10.91 -3.44 4.71
CA MET A 294 9.55 -2.99 4.37
C MET A 294 9.56 -1.68 3.57
N THR A 295 8.56 -1.50 2.71
CA THR A 295 8.28 -0.17 2.16
C THR A 295 7.72 0.75 3.26
N THR A 296 7.90 2.06 3.11
CA THR A 296 7.29 3.05 4.03
C THR A 296 5.77 2.92 4.04
N GLU A 297 5.17 2.71 2.87
CA GLU A 297 3.74 2.52 2.68
C GLU A 297 3.22 1.31 3.47
N ALA A 298 3.95 0.19 3.41
CA ALA A 298 3.62 -1.01 4.16
C ALA A 298 3.81 -0.82 5.67
N ALA A 299 4.93 -0.27 6.12
CA ALA A 299 5.20 -0.02 7.53
C ALA A 299 4.14 0.89 8.16
N PHE A 300 3.74 1.96 7.44
CA PHE A 300 2.72 2.91 7.86
C PHE A 300 1.34 2.23 7.98
N ALA A 301 0.90 1.54 6.93
CA ALA A 301 -0.40 0.88 6.92
C ALA A 301 -0.47 -0.28 7.94
N LYS A 302 0.62 -1.04 8.12
CA LYS A 302 0.72 -2.10 9.12
C LYS A 302 0.55 -1.57 10.53
N LEU A 303 1.25 -0.47 10.85
CA LEU A 303 1.17 0.14 12.17
C LEU A 303 -0.24 0.64 12.47
N MET A 304 -0.92 1.28 11.50
CA MET A 304 -2.32 1.68 11.63
C MET A 304 -3.24 0.49 11.88
N TRP A 305 -3.03 -0.61 11.14
CA TRP A 305 -3.80 -1.83 11.33
C TRP A 305 -3.58 -2.43 12.71
N ILE A 306 -2.33 -2.59 13.15
CA ILE A 306 -2.00 -3.17 14.46
C ILE A 306 -2.62 -2.37 15.59
N LEU A 307 -2.43 -1.05 15.58
CA LEU A 307 -2.95 -0.17 16.64
C LEU A 307 -4.49 -0.07 16.64
N GLY A 308 -5.11 -0.41 15.52
CA GLY A 308 -6.56 -0.62 15.44
C GLY A 308 -7.03 -1.92 16.13
N GLN A 309 -6.13 -2.88 16.39
CA GLN A 309 -6.46 -4.14 17.04
C GLN A 309 -6.02 -4.18 18.52
N THR A 310 -4.82 -3.68 18.82
CA THR A 310 -4.23 -3.74 20.16
C THR A 310 -3.25 -2.58 20.39
N ARG A 311 -3.07 -2.23 21.66
CA ARG A 311 -2.04 -1.30 22.13
C ARG A 311 -1.09 -1.95 23.15
N GLU A 312 -1.29 -3.23 23.42
CA GLU A 312 -0.42 -4.00 24.29
C GLU A 312 0.94 -4.18 23.58
N GLN A 313 2.03 -3.78 24.25
CA GLN A 313 3.35 -3.60 23.67
C GLN A 313 3.91 -4.89 23.06
N GLU A 314 3.80 -6.03 23.77
CA GLU A 314 4.30 -7.30 23.26
C GLU A 314 3.49 -7.79 22.06
N ALA A 315 2.16 -7.55 22.07
CA ALA A 315 1.30 -7.90 20.96
C ALA A 315 1.56 -7.02 19.73
N VAL A 316 1.82 -5.71 19.93
CA VAL A 316 2.20 -4.80 18.86
C VAL A 316 3.51 -5.26 18.21
N ALA A 317 4.55 -5.52 18.99
CA ALA A 317 5.84 -6.00 18.47
C ALA A 317 5.69 -7.34 17.74
N ARG A 318 4.97 -8.30 18.33
CA ARG A 318 4.73 -9.61 17.71
C ARG A 318 4.00 -9.48 16.37
N LEU A 319 2.92 -8.68 16.31
CA LEU A 319 2.17 -8.47 15.07
C LEU A 319 2.99 -7.71 14.03
N PHE A 320 3.81 -6.74 14.46
CA PHE A 320 4.67 -5.99 13.55
C PHE A 320 5.69 -6.89 12.87
N TYR A 321 6.31 -7.79 13.60
CA TYR A 321 7.31 -8.72 13.07
C TYR A 321 6.74 -10.03 12.52
N THR A 322 5.43 -10.25 12.61
CA THR A 322 4.78 -11.35 11.89
C THR A 322 4.58 -10.95 10.43
N PRO A 323 5.18 -11.67 9.45
CA PRO A 323 5.02 -11.35 8.05
C PRO A 323 3.56 -11.44 7.59
N VAL A 324 3.12 -10.43 6.84
CA VAL A 324 1.84 -10.43 6.14
C VAL A 324 2.12 -10.12 4.67
N ALA A 325 1.70 -11.01 3.79
CA ALA A 325 1.93 -10.84 2.35
C ALA A 325 3.39 -10.44 2.03
N HIS A 326 4.35 -11.14 2.60
CA HIS A 326 5.80 -10.93 2.40
C HIS A 326 6.28 -9.48 2.62
N ASP A 327 5.62 -8.73 3.49
CA ASP A 327 5.96 -7.33 3.80
C ASP A 327 7.32 -7.15 4.47
N ILE A 328 7.83 -8.18 5.11
CA ILE A 328 9.15 -8.23 5.76
C ILE A 328 9.80 -9.59 5.48
N LEU A 329 11.01 -9.59 4.94
CA LEU A 329 11.78 -10.80 4.63
C LEU A 329 13.03 -10.94 5.50
N TYR A 330 13.68 -9.81 5.75
CA TYR A 330 14.91 -9.72 6.51
C TYR A 330 14.62 -9.15 7.90
N ARG A 331 15.22 -9.79 8.90
CA ARG A 331 15.20 -9.30 10.29
C ARG A 331 16.64 -9.37 10.76
N GLY A 332 17.33 -8.27 10.81
CA GLY A 332 18.75 -8.12 11.10
C GLY A 332 19.33 -8.99 12.21
#